data_ea9805e46290df1f06ecf4e04a5cc62e
#
_entry.id   ea9805e46290df1f06ecf4e04a5cc62e
#
_cell.length_a   1.000
_cell.length_b   1.000
_cell.length_c   1.000
_cell.angle_alpha   90.00
_cell.angle_beta   90.00
_cell.angle_gamma   90.00
#
_symmetry.space_group_name_H-M   'P 1'
#
loop_
_entity.id
_entity.type
_entity.pdbx_description
1 polymer ?
#
loop_
_entity_poly.entity_id
_entity_poly.type
_entity_poly.pdbx_seq_one_letter_code
_entity_poly.pdbx_strand_id
1 'polypeptide(L)'
;MPSHPTKPPLRLFATTLWEYPSQHYDPATAQGPASPARPPGWSPGPRMQGDKNYTGATPSWVIWQCLQRYTREGDVVVDPMCGSGTTLDVAADLNRTGKGFDLRPTREDITQADARKLPLPDACADFCFVDPP
;
A
#
# COMPACT_ATOMS: atom_id res chain seq x y z
N MET A 1 -6.89 -29.93 -5.79
CA MET A 1 -7.06 -28.58 -5.24
C MET A 1 -5.70 -27.91 -5.25
N PRO A 2 -5.49 -26.79 -5.94
CA PRO A 2 -4.26 -26.05 -5.76
C PRO A 2 -4.19 -25.55 -4.32
N SER A 3 -3.14 -25.94 -3.61
CA SER A 3 -2.86 -25.42 -2.27
C SER A 3 -2.57 -23.93 -2.40
N HIS A 4 -3.42 -23.09 -1.82
CA HIS A 4 -3.06 -21.68 -1.67
C HIS A 4 -1.77 -21.59 -0.84
N PRO A 5 -0.77 -20.82 -1.29
CA PRO A 5 0.43 -20.62 -0.50
C PRO A 5 0.02 -20.07 0.88
N THR A 6 0.50 -20.70 1.94
CA THR A 6 0.22 -20.22 3.30
C THR A 6 0.88 -18.85 3.47
N LYS A 7 0.06 -17.83 3.75
CA LYS A 7 0.56 -16.50 4.03
C LYS A 7 1.42 -16.51 5.31
N PRO A 8 2.50 -15.70 5.36
CA PRO A 8 3.29 -15.55 6.57
C PRO A 8 2.42 -15.00 7.74
N PRO A 9 2.80 -15.23 8.99
CA PRO A 9 2.04 -14.73 10.13
C PRO A 9 2.04 -13.21 10.18
N LEU A 10 0.96 -12.62 10.70
CA LEU A 10 0.89 -11.19 10.99
C LEU A 10 1.92 -10.81 12.05
N ARG A 11 2.51 -9.63 11.89
CA ARG A 11 3.43 -9.06 12.86
C ARG A 11 2.67 -8.23 13.88
N LEU A 12 3.07 -8.34 15.13
CA LEU A 12 2.52 -7.51 16.21
C LEU A 12 3.44 -6.32 16.48
N PHE A 13 2.83 -5.16 16.65
CA PHE A 13 3.50 -3.91 17.00
C PHE A 13 2.97 -3.41 18.35
N ALA A 14 3.87 -3.02 19.24
CA ALA A 14 3.52 -2.70 20.62
C ALA A 14 2.98 -1.27 20.80
N THR A 15 3.11 -0.38 19.81
CA THR A 15 2.72 1.02 19.94
C THR A 15 1.61 1.44 19.01
N THR A 16 0.76 2.35 19.47
CA THR A 16 -0.26 3.06 18.68
C THR A 16 0.09 4.53 18.42
N LEU A 17 1.15 5.03 19.03
CA LEU A 17 1.69 6.38 18.76
C LEU A 17 2.67 6.29 17.60
N TRP A 18 2.42 7.04 16.54
CA TRP A 18 3.22 7.06 15.32
C TRP A 18 3.78 8.46 15.10
N GLU A 19 5.09 8.57 15.20
CA GLU A 19 5.85 9.77 14.88
C GLU A 19 6.76 9.50 13.68
N TYR A 20 6.75 10.40 12.71
CA TYR A 20 7.54 10.24 11.49
C TYR A 20 8.39 11.46 11.21
N PRO A 21 9.66 11.26 10.82
CA PRO A 21 10.57 12.37 10.51
C PRO A 21 10.23 13.05 9.18
N SER A 22 9.43 12.41 8.34
CA SER A 22 9.09 12.90 7.00
C SER A 22 7.74 12.34 6.54
N GLN A 23 7.15 12.98 5.53
CA GLN A 23 5.91 12.51 4.92
C GLN A 23 6.08 11.17 4.18
N HIS A 24 7.27 10.95 3.61
CA HIS A 24 7.59 9.75 2.84
C HIS A 24 8.79 9.04 3.45
N TYR A 25 8.79 7.73 3.37
CA TYR A 25 9.95 6.93 3.74
C TYR A 25 10.84 6.66 2.52
N ASP A 26 12.11 6.41 2.76
CA ASP A 26 13.01 5.88 1.74
C ASP A 26 12.90 4.34 1.76
N PRO A 27 12.41 3.71 0.67
CA PRO A 27 12.28 2.26 0.62
C PRO A 27 13.60 1.51 0.81
N ALA A 28 14.73 2.18 0.57
CA ALA A 28 16.07 1.60 0.77
C ALA A 28 16.46 1.51 2.24
N THR A 29 15.97 2.45 3.07
CA THR A 29 16.36 2.59 4.48
C THR A 29 15.23 2.33 5.47
N ALA A 30 13.98 2.33 5.03
CA ALA A 30 12.82 2.02 5.86
C ALA A 30 12.88 0.57 6.34
N GLN A 31 13.48 0.37 7.50
CA GLN A 31 13.52 -0.92 8.18
C GLN A 31 12.50 -0.88 9.31
N GLY A 32 11.35 -1.46 9.05
CA GLY A 32 10.53 -1.91 10.16
C GLY A 32 11.22 -3.07 10.88
N PRO A 33 10.80 -3.44 12.11
CA PRO A 33 11.32 -4.63 12.78
C PRO A 33 11.14 -5.84 11.85
N ALA A 34 12.26 -6.30 11.29
CA ALA A 34 12.40 -7.34 10.28
C ALA A 34 11.64 -7.07 8.97
N SER A 35 12.13 -6.12 8.17
CA SER A 35 11.83 -6.15 6.73
C SER A 35 12.39 -7.46 6.19
N PRO A 36 11.60 -8.30 5.51
CA PRO A 36 12.14 -9.50 4.87
C PRO A 36 13.23 -9.08 3.88
N ALA A 37 14.22 -9.96 3.71
CA ALA A 37 15.23 -9.77 2.68
C ALA A 37 14.53 -9.55 1.34
N ARG A 38 14.91 -8.50 0.63
CA ARG A 38 14.30 -8.13 -0.65
C ARG A 38 14.54 -9.24 -1.67
N PRO A 39 13.55 -9.54 -2.53
CA PRO A 39 13.76 -10.54 -3.57
C PRO A 39 14.93 -10.15 -4.49
N PRO A 40 15.68 -11.13 -5.01
CA PRO A 40 16.71 -10.86 -6.02
C PRO A 40 16.12 -10.10 -7.21
N GLY A 41 16.79 -9.03 -7.63
CA GLY A 41 16.33 -8.19 -8.76
C GLY A 41 15.41 -7.04 -8.38
N TRP A 42 15.06 -6.87 -7.11
CA TRP A 42 14.32 -5.71 -6.65
C TRP A 42 15.19 -4.44 -6.75
N SER A 43 14.75 -3.49 -7.52
CA SER A 43 15.32 -2.14 -7.54
C SER A 43 14.42 -1.23 -6.72
N PRO A 44 14.98 -0.34 -5.88
CA PRO A 44 14.17 0.67 -5.23
C PRO A 44 13.44 1.46 -6.32
N GLY A 45 12.12 1.48 -6.24
CA GLY A 45 11.29 2.37 -7.04
C GLY A 45 11.68 3.83 -6.79
N PRO A 46 11.02 4.78 -7.46
CA PRO A 46 11.26 6.19 -7.21
C PRO A 46 11.24 6.43 -5.70
N ARG A 47 12.18 7.23 -5.20
CA ARG A 47 12.44 7.46 -3.76
C ARG A 47 11.25 8.05 -2.99
N MET A 48 10.13 8.23 -3.64
CA MET A 48 8.93 8.85 -3.10
C MET A 48 7.70 8.08 -3.56
N GLN A 49 6.82 7.77 -2.62
CA GLN A 49 5.54 7.14 -2.89
C GLN A 49 4.52 8.20 -3.34
N GLY A 50 3.73 7.91 -4.34
CA GLY A 50 2.78 8.85 -4.94
C GLY A 50 3.43 9.89 -5.83
N ASP A 51 2.80 11.06 -5.92
CA ASP A 51 3.29 12.21 -6.69
C ASP A 51 3.54 13.40 -5.76
N LYS A 52 4.78 13.93 -5.78
CA LYS A 52 5.18 15.09 -4.97
C LYS A 52 4.38 16.36 -5.25
N ASN A 53 3.78 16.47 -6.43
CA ASN A 53 2.99 17.62 -6.83
C ASN A 53 1.50 17.48 -6.50
N TYR A 54 1.09 16.31 -5.98
CA TYR A 54 -0.30 16.06 -5.60
C TYR A 54 -0.59 16.66 -4.22
N THR A 55 -1.58 17.55 -4.15
CA THR A 55 -1.99 18.20 -2.89
C THR A 55 -2.93 17.27 -2.13
N GLY A 56 -2.69 17.10 -0.82
CA GLY A 56 -3.55 16.28 0.05
C GLY A 56 -3.26 14.78 0.01
N ALA A 57 -2.07 14.38 -0.45
CA ALA A 57 -1.66 12.98 -0.37
C ALA A 57 -1.49 12.53 1.09
N THR A 58 -2.01 11.35 1.40
CA THR A 58 -1.76 10.71 2.69
C THR A 58 -0.27 10.43 2.86
N PRO A 59 0.33 10.73 4.01
CA PRO A 59 1.72 10.38 4.28
C PRO A 59 1.96 8.87 4.11
N SER A 60 2.96 8.50 3.33
CA SER A 60 3.25 7.09 3.04
C SER A 60 3.54 6.25 4.28
N TRP A 61 4.12 6.86 5.33
CA TRP A 61 4.34 6.21 6.61
C TRP A 61 3.05 5.72 7.29
N VAL A 62 1.95 6.46 7.15
CA VAL A 62 0.66 6.05 7.71
C VAL A 62 0.17 4.77 7.02
N ILE A 63 0.22 4.76 5.70
CA ILE A 63 -0.16 3.59 4.90
C ILE A 63 0.77 2.42 5.22
N TRP A 64 2.09 2.66 5.27
CA TRP A 64 3.09 1.67 5.61
C TRP A 64 2.80 0.99 6.96
N GLN A 65 2.49 1.78 8.00
CA GLN A 65 2.13 1.27 9.32
C GLN A 65 0.86 0.43 9.28
N CYS A 66 -0.16 0.90 8.56
CA CYS A 66 -1.41 0.14 8.42
C CYS A 66 -1.17 -1.20 7.73
N LEU A 67 -0.45 -1.20 6.60
CA LEU A 67 -0.20 -2.43 5.87
C LEU A 67 0.68 -3.41 6.64
N GLN A 68 1.69 -2.93 7.37
CA GLN A 68 2.53 -3.78 8.22
C GLN A 68 1.75 -4.43 9.35
N ARG A 69 0.78 -3.72 9.93
CA ARG A 69 0.00 -4.22 11.07
C ARG A 69 -1.11 -5.17 10.69
N TYR A 70 -1.79 -4.87 9.58
CA TYR A 70 -3.07 -5.49 9.27
C TYR A 70 -3.06 -6.37 8.03
N THR A 71 -1.91 -6.45 7.35
CA THR A 71 -1.75 -7.28 6.15
C THR A 71 -0.50 -8.14 6.22
N ARG A 72 -0.41 -9.07 5.27
CA ARG A 72 0.75 -9.95 5.05
C ARG A 72 1.24 -9.78 3.62
N GLU A 73 2.45 -10.23 3.35
CA GLU A 73 2.93 -10.36 1.98
C GLU A 73 1.99 -11.22 1.14
N GLY A 74 1.73 -10.79 -0.07
CA GLY A 74 0.79 -11.42 -0.99
C GLY A 74 -0.67 -11.02 -0.81
N ASP A 75 -1.02 -10.24 0.22
CA ASP A 75 -2.38 -9.72 0.40
C ASP A 75 -2.74 -8.71 -0.69
N VAL A 76 -4.04 -8.66 -1.00
CA VAL A 76 -4.63 -7.69 -1.91
C VAL A 76 -5.12 -6.48 -1.10
N VAL A 77 -4.57 -5.32 -1.43
CA VAL A 77 -4.92 -4.02 -0.83
C VAL A 77 -5.70 -3.21 -1.85
N VAL A 78 -6.88 -2.76 -1.50
CA VAL A 78 -7.71 -1.89 -2.34
C VAL A 78 -7.72 -0.48 -1.78
N ASP A 79 -7.53 0.52 -2.65
CA ASP A 79 -7.75 1.92 -2.34
C ASP A 79 -8.76 2.51 -3.34
N PRO A 80 -10.00 2.76 -2.90
CA PRO A 80 -11.07 3.22 -3.78
C PRO A 80 -11.01 4.73 -4.12
N MET A 81 -10.11 5.47 -3.48
CA MET A 81 -9.91 6.92 -3.68
C MET A 81 -8.41 7.23 -3.63
N CYS A 82 -7.62 6.55 -4.48
CA CYS A 82 -6.18 6.49 -4.29
C CYS A 82 -5.38 7.72 -4.74
N GLY A 83 -6.02 8.71 -5.36
CA GLY A 83 -5.39 9.99 -5.71
C GLY A 83 -4.09 9.81 -6.50
N SER A 84 -2.97 10.17 -5.89
CA SER A 84 -1.63 10.07 -6.50
C SER A 84 -1.03 8.66 -6.52
N GLY A 85 -1.72 7.66 -5.95
CA GLY A 85 -1.26 6.27 -5.93
C GLY A 85 -0.28 5.93 -4.82
N THR A 86 -0.20 6.72 -3.76
CA THR A 86 0.69 6.44 -2.62
C THR A 86 0.44 5.04 -2.03
N THR A 87 -0.82 4.64 -1.89
CA THR A 87 -1.17 3.29 -1.39
C THR A 87 -0.65 2.18 -2.28
N LEU A 88 -0.69 2.36 -3.60
CA LEU A 88 -0.18 1.37 -4.55
C LEU A 88 1.33 1.19 -4.42
N ASP A 89 2.06 2.30 -4.29
CA ASP A 89 3.51 2.28 -4.15
C ASP A 89 3.93 1.62 -2.83
N VAL A 90 3.26 1.95 -1.72
CA VAL A 90 3.51 1.33 -0.42
C VAL A 90 3.18 -0.16 -0.44
N ALA A 91 2.07 -0.55 -1.07
CA ALA A 91 1.71 -1.95 -1.22
C ALA A 91 2.78 -2.73 -2.00
N ALA A 92 3.27 -2.18 -3.10
CA ALA A 92 4.35 -2.77 -3.90
C ALA A 92 5.65 -2.88 -3.09
N ASP A 93 6.05 -1.83 -2.37
CA ASP A 93 7.25 -1.82 -1.51
C ASP A 93 7.20 -2.91 -0.43
N LEU A 94 6.02 -3.27 0.01
CA LEU A 94 5.79 -4.27 1.05
C LEU A 94 5.40 -5.67 0.51
N ASN A 95 5.53 -5.92 -0.78
CA ASN A 95 5.14 -7.16 -1.44
C ASN A 95 3.64 -7.49 -1.30
N ARG A 96 2.78 -6.49 -1.28
CA ARG A 96 1.32 -6.61 -1.39
C ARG A 96 0.90 -6.26 -2.80
N THR A 97 -0.27 -6.73 -3.21
CA THR A 97 -0.88 -6.37 -4.49
C THR A 97 -1.84 -5.20 -4.28
N GLY A 98 -1.46 -4.01 -4.75
CA GLY A 98 -2.31 -2.82 -4.71
C GLY A 98 -3.30 -2.78 -5.88
N LYS A 99 -4.56 -2.41 -5.61
CA LYS A 99 -5.59 -2.09 -6.61
C LYS A 99 -6.15 -0.72 -6.29
N GLY A 100 -5.83 0.27 -7.12
CA GLY A 100 -6.21 1.66 -6.94
C GLY A 100 -7.31 2.10 -7.89
N PHE A 101 -8.23 2.87 -7.36
CA PHE A 101 -9.35 3.44 -8.10
C PHE A 101 -9.47 4.93 -7.79
N ASP A 102 -9.88 5.70 -8.78
CA ASP A 102 -10.17 7.12 -8.61
C ASP A 102 -11.16 7.59 -9.68
N LEU A 103 -11.92 8.63 -9.39
CA LEU A 103 -12.80 9.25 -10.39
C LEU A 103 -11.99 9.94 -11.50
N ARG A 104 -10.79 10.42 -11.15
CA ARG A 104 -9.86 11.11 -12.05
C ARG A 104 -8.45 10.52 -11.93
N PRO A 105 -8.19 9.37 -12.55
CA PRO A 105 -6.89 8.72 -12.45
C PRO A 105 -5.75 9.63 -12.90
N THR A 106 -4.69 9.66 -12.12
CA THR A 106 -3.46 10.42 -12.41
C THR A 106 -2.34 9.55 -12.95
N ARG A 107 -2.53 8.23 -12.91
CA ARG A 107 -1.55 7.22 -13.34
C ARG A 107 -2.25 6.07 -14.09
N GLU A 108 -1.51 5.39 -14.96
CA GLU A 108 -2.04 4.28 -15.77
C GLU A 108 -2.42 3.05 -14.94
N ASP A 109 -1.79 2.85 -13.79
CA ASP A 109 -2.07 1.75 -12.86
C ASP A 109 -3.27 2.03 -11.93
N ILE A 110 -3.91 3.19 -12.06
CA ILE A 110 -5.13 3.56 -11.35
C ILE A 110 -6.32 3.40 -12.28
N THR A 111 -7.28 2.59 -11.88
CA THR A 111 -8.50 2.37 -12.65
C THR A 111 -9.53 3.47 -12.39
N GLN A 112 -10.10 4.04 -13.43
CA GLN A 112 -11.20 4.99 -13.28
C GLN A 112 -12.44 4.28 -12.77
N ALA A 113 -12.91 4.64 -11.58
CA ALA A 113 -14.14 4.10 -11.01
C ALA A 113 -14.70 5.01 -9.92
N ASP A 114 -16.00 4.90 -9.69
CA ASP A 114 -16.67 5.48 -8.54
C ASP A 114 -16.53 4.51 -7.35
N ALA A 115 -16.08 5.01 -6.21
CA ALA A 115 -15.87 4.22 -4.99
C ALA A 115 -17.14 3.50 -4.50
N ARG A 116 -18.33 3.99 -4.89
CA ARG A 116 -19.61 3.37 -4.56
C ARG A 116 -19.90 2.11 -5.39
N LYS A 117 -19.17 1.93 -6.51
CA LYS A 117 -19.37 0.80 -7.42
C LYS A 117 -18.03 0.46 -8.08
N LEU A 118 -17.21 -0.28 -7.37
CA LEU A 118 -15.92 -0.73 -7.88
C LEU A 118 -16.09 -1.93 -8.84
N PRO A 119 -15.28 -2.00 -9.91
CA PRO A 119 -15.29 -3.14 -10.84
C PRO A 119 -14.47 -4.31 -10.25
N LEU A 120 -14.88 -4.77 -9.08
CA LEU A 120 -14.22 -5.84 -8.36
C LEU A 120 -15.22 -6.94 -8.01
N PRO A 121 -14.84 -8.21 -8.05
CA PRO A 121 -15.64 -9.29 -7.52
C PRO A 121 -15.74 -9.19 -5.99
N ASP A 122 -16.79 -9.80 -5.43
CA ASP A 122 -16.95 -9.90 -4.00
C ASP A 122 -15.79 -10.66 -3.35
N ALA A 123 -15.46 -10.29 -2.12
CA ALA A 123 -14.43 -10.95 -1.30
C ALA A 123 -13.05 -11.07 -1.97
N CYS A 124 -12.67 -10.10 -2.82
CA CYS A 124 -11.41 -10.13 -3.58
C CYS A 124 -10.26 -9.38 -2.90
N ALA A 125 -10.50 -8.69 -1.80
CA ALA A 125 -9.51 -7.89 -1.09
C ALA A 125 -9.33 -8.38 0.35
N ASP A 126 -8.10 -8.30 0.83
CA ASP A 126 -7.74 -8.62 2.21
C ASP A 126 -7.76 -7.36 3.09
N PHE A 127 -7.52 -6.19 2.49
CA PHE A 127 -7.49 -4.91 3.18
C PHE A 127 -7.96 -3.77 2.28
N CYS A 128 -8.68 -2.83 2.85
CA CYS A 128 -9.07 -1.60 2.16
C CYS A 128 -8.48 -0.41 2.93
N PHE A 129 -7.69 0.39 2.23
CA PHE A 129 -7.19 1.67 2.74
C PHE A 129 -7.96 2.79 2.02
N VAL A 130 -8.54 3.71 2.76
CA VAL A 130 -9.26 4.85 2.19
C VAL A 130 -9.03 6.09 3.05
N ASP A 131 -8.65 7.17 2.39
CA ASP A 131 -8.51 8.50 2.97
C ASP A 131 -9.29 9.49 2.08
N PRO A 132 -10.58 9.69 2.35
CA PRO A 132 -11.43 10.56 1.52
C PRO A 132 -10.98 12.02 1.60
N PRO A 133 -11.14 12.79 0.52
CA PRO A 133 -10.82 14.22 0.50
C PRO A 133 -11.72 15.06 1.41
#